data_c0b3e4c6bada309085de98e2a4833e02
#
_entry.id   c0b3e4c6bada309085de98e2a4833e02
#
_cell.length_a   1.000
_cell.length_b   1.000
_cell.length_c   1.000
_cell.angle_alpha   90.00
_cell.angle_beta   90.00
_cell.angle_gamma   90.00
#
_symmetry.space_group_name_H-M   'P 1'
#
loop_
_entity.id
_entity.type
_entity.pdbx_description
1 polymer ?
#
loop_
_entity_poly.entity_id
_entity_poly.type
_entity_poly.pdbx_seq_one_letter_code
_entity_poly.pdbx_strand_id
1 'polypeptide(L)'
;ELTRDLRSSKLLDYRPEYITYPVNLLSETFDKIFWSDDYDLIANFSAHKHVRSEKDKISVEALIKNNVYGAIKLLELCSKRPPKNFFSVSTDKAANPVNIMGASKSLMEKLILSKQSEFRVSTARFANVAFSNGSLLDGFVHRINKKQPLSCPSDIKRFFVTPEQSGQICLLATFLGKSGNIFFPKLDFHKDQIYFKDIALDFLNENGFEPVLASSEQEAKSFDIEGNPGKYPIYFFESDTSGEKTYEEFYTEEEDYVIDEFDSLGYIKTREEPISFDEVIRDFDKVFDNPESTKADIVAVIKKYVPDFQHIETGKHLDQKM
;
A
#
# COMPACT_ATOMS: atom_id res chain seq x y z
N GLU A 1 11.21 9.44 14.48
CA GLU A 1 10.27 10.49 14.94
C GLU A 1 8.95 9.89 15.44
N LEU A 2 8.32 8.98 14.71
CA LEU A 2 7.08 8.29 15.14
C LEU A 2 7.18 7.71 16.56
N THR A 3 8.32 7.08 16.91
CA THR A 3 8.54 6.52 18.25
C THR A 3 8.55 7.61 19.34
N ARG A 4 9.13 8.78 19.04
CA ARG A 4 9.17 9.91 19.97
C ARG A 4 7.80 10.54 20.13
N ASP A 5 7.05 10.64 19.04
CA ASP A 5 5.67 11.10 19.02
C ASP A 5 4.77 10.19 19.89
N LEU A 6 4.83 8.88 19.68
CA LEU A 6 4.10 7.89 20.50
C LEU A 6 4.48 7.98 21.97
N ARG A 7 5.76 8.16 22.31
CA ARG A 7 6.23 8.30 23.70
C ARG A 7 5.81 9.62 24.35
N SER A 8 5.59 10.67 23.57
CA SER A 8 5.07 11.96 24.06
C SER A 8 3.54 11.97 24.20
N SER A 9 2.86 10.95 23.68
CA SER A 9 1.42 10.76 23.84
C SER A 9 1.10 10.00 25.14
N LYS A 10 -0.08 10.27 25.70
CA LYS A 10 -0.57 9.51 26.88
C LYS A 10 -0.91 8.05 26.57
N LEU A 11 -0.88 7.65 25.30
CA LEU A 11 -1.22 6.30 24.85
C LEU A 11 -0.23 5.24 25.36
N LEU A 12 1.01 5.62 25.67
CA LEU A 12 2.04 4.70 26.20
C LEU A 12 2.21 4.76 27.71
N ASP A 13 1.52 5.63 28.46
CA ASP A 13 1.64 5.78 29.89
C ASP A 13 1.34 4.48 30.67
N TYR A 14 0.55 3.60 30.09
CA TYR A 14 0.15 2.31 30.66
C TYR A 14 0.94 1.10 30.09
N ARG A 15 1.99 1.33 29.29
CA ARG A 15 2.74 0.28 28.60
C ARG A 15 4.21 0.30 29.02
N PRO A 16 4.65 -0.63 29.87
CA PRO A 16 6.02 -0.61 30.41
C PRO A 16 7.10 -0.90 29.36
N GLU A 17 6.80 -1.62 28.29
CA GLU A 17 7.81 -2.10 27.34
C GLU A 17 7.43 -1.84 25.88
N TYR A 18 7.76 -0.64 25.41
CA TYR A 18 7.76 -0.32 24.00
C TYR A 18 9.20 -0.25 23.49
N ILE A 19 9.63 -1.33 22.81
CA ILE A 19 11.00 -1.48 22.29
C ILE A 19 11.01 -1.23 20.79
N THR A 20 11.98 -0.48 20.28
CA THR A 20 12.13 -0.18 18.85
C THR A 20 13.54 -0.52 18.39
N TYR A 21 13.62 -1.15 17.22
CA TYR A 21 14.87 -1.51 16.57
C TYR A 21 14.92 -0.91 15.15
N PRO A 22 15.90 -0.04 14.85
CA PRO A 22 16.08 0.52 13.51
C PRO A 22 16.81 -0.48 12.60
N VAL A 23 16.14 -1.58 12.25
CA VAL A 23 16.71 -2.68 11.46
C VAL A 23 15.90 -2.96 10.21
N ASN A 24 16.57 -3.45 9.19
CA ASN A 24 15.92 -3.96 7.98
C ASN A 24 15.43 -5.39 8.24
N LEU A 25 14.19 -5.68 7.83
CA LEU A 25 13.56 -7.01 7.96
C LEU A 25 14.42 -8.13 7.32
N LEU A 26 15.09 -7.85 6.21
CA LEU A 26 15.92 -8.80 5.49
C LEU A 26 17.33 -8.99 6.11
N SER A 27 17.70 -8.22 7.14
CA SER A 27 19.02 -8.33 7.76
C SER A 27 19.12 -9.52 8.73
N GLU A 28 20.34 -10.02 8.95
CA GLU A 28 20.64 -11.02 9.99
C GLU A 28 20.38 -10.47 11.41
N THR A 29 20.47 -9.14 11.59
CA THR A 29 20.17 -8.49 12.87
C THR A 29 18.70 -8.65 13.24
N PHE A 30 17.79 -8.66 12.24
CA PHE A 30 16.37 -8.92 12.46
C PHE A 30 16.16 -10.36 13.02
N ASP A 31 16.90 -11.33 12.50
CA ASP A 31 16.81 -12.72 12.99
C ASP A 31 17.14 -12.82 14.47
N LYS A 32 18.16 -12.09 14.93
CA LYS A 32 18.52 -12.03 16.35
C LYS A 32 17.40 -11.45 17.22
N ILE A 33 16.69 -10.42 16.71
CA ILE A 33 15.53 -9.85 17.39
C ILE A 33 14.39 -10.86 17.43
N PHE A 34 14.09 -11.52 16.31
CA PHE A 34 13.03 -12.52 16.25
C PHE A 34 13.26 -13.68 17.23
N TRP A 35 14.51 -14.10 17.41
CA TRP A 35 14.88 -15.19 18.30
C TRP A 35 15.07 -14.78 19.76
N SER A 36 15.09 -13.49 20.07
CA SER A 36 15.33 -13.00 21.45
C SER A 36 14.11 -13.13 22.36
N ASP A 37 12.90 -13.26 21.80
CA ASP A 37 11.66 -13.32 22.57
C ASP A 37 10.61 -14.18 21.85
N ASP A 38 9.53 -14.55 22.55
CA ASP A 38 8.36 -15.23 21.99
C ASP A 38 7.25 -14.22 21.69
N TYR A 39 6.75 -14.22 20.45
CA TYR A 39 5.73 -13.29 20.00
C TYR A 39 4.39 -13.99 19.82
N ASP A 40 3.38 -13.61 20.59
CA ASP A 40 2.02 -14.11 20.42
C ASP A 40 1.38 -13.60 19.13
N LEU A 41 1.72 -12.39 18.72
CA LEU A 41 1.19 -11.73 17.55
C LEU A 41 2.32 -11.09 16.73
N ILE A 42 2.31 -11.35 15.44
CA ILE A 42 3.21 -10.72 14.48
C ILE A 42 2.36 -9.97 13.45
N ALA A 43 2.61 -8.66 13.30
CA ALA A 43 1.94 -7.82 12.33
C ALA A 43 2.95 -7.20 11.36
N ASN A 44 2.84 -7.53 10.09
CA ASN A 44 3.71 -7.00 9.03
C ASN A 44 3.05 -5.79 8.35
N PHE A 45 3.60 -4.62 8.60
CA PHE A 45 3.26 -3.36 7.92
C PHE A 45 4.34 -2.90 6.94
N SER A 46 5.40 -3.67 6.79
CA SER A 46 6.51 -3.36 5.89
C SER A 46 6.09 -3.51 4.44
N ALA A 47 6.19 -2.45 3.65
CA ALA A 47 5.93 -2.49 2.22
C ALA A 47 6.52 -1.30 1.46
N HIS A 48 6.94 -1.52 0.21
CA HIS A 48 6.99 -0.48 -0.81
C HIS A 48 5.58 -0.33 -1.41
N LYS A 49 4.89 0.76 -1.06
CA LYS A 49 3.45 0.95 -1.32
C LYS A 49 3.12 1.85 -2.52
N HIS A 50 4.12 2.48 -3.12
CA HIS A 50 3.90 3.47 -4.17
C HIS A 50 4.08 2.89 -5.57
N VAL A 51 3.07 3.06 -6.44
CA VAL A 51 3.13 2.68 -7.86
C VAL A 51 4.29 3.39 -8.58
N ARG A 52 4.60 4.63 -8.22
CA ARG A 52 5.76 5.37 -8.76
C ARG A 52 7.11 4.68 -8.55
N SER A 53 7.20 3.66 -7.69
CA SER A 53 8.41 2.85 -7.51
C SER A 53 8.67 1.87 -8.66
N GLU A 54 7.83 1.82 -9.70
CA GLU A 54 7.92 0.86 -10.81
C GLU A 54 8.65 1.41 -12.05
N LYS A 55 9.40 2.48 -11.92
CA LYS A 55 9.98 3.21 -13.05
C LYS A 55 11.06 2.46 -13.81
N ASP A 56 11.85 1.61 -13.15
CA ASP A 56 12.96 0.88 -13.74
C ASP A 56 13.16 -0.50 -13.06
N LYS A 57 14.02 -1.35 -13.67
CA LYS A 57 14.35 -2.69 -13.17
C LYS A 57 14.81 -2.68 -11.71
N ILE A 58 15.71 -1.76 -11.35
CA ILE A 58 16.33 -1.72 -10.01
C ILE A 58 15.30 -1.34 -8.95
N SER A 59 14.47 -0.35 -9.26
CA SER A 59 13.37 0.06 -8.37
C SER A 59 12.35 -1.05 -8.17
N VAL A 60 12.03 -1.81 -9.22
CA VAL A 60 11.14 -2.97 -9.16
C VAL A 60 11.77 -4.11 -8.36
N GLU A 61 13.08 -4.40 -8.57
CA GLU A 61 13.81 -5.38 -7.76
C GLU A 61 13.71 -5.05 -6.26
N ALA A 62 13.98 -3.78 -5.90
CA ALA A 62 13.89 -3.32 -4.52
C ALA A 62 12.45 -3.49 -3.95
N LEU A 63 11.43 -3.23 -4.76
CA LEU A 63 10.04 -3.42 -4.41
C LEU A 63 9.72 -4.90 -4.15
N ILE A 64 10.12 -5.80 -5.04
CA ILE A 64 9.91 -7.25 -4.89
C ILE A 64 10.68 -7.79 -3.67
N LYS A 65 11.94 -7.42 -3.49
CA LYS A 65 12.72 -7.83 -2.31
C LYS A 65 12.04 -7.38 -1.01
N ASN A 66 11.54 -6.15 -0.96
CA ASN A 66 10.87 -5.68 0.24
C ASN A 66 9.51 -6.36 0.47
N ASN A 67 8.64 -6.44 -0.55
CA ASN A 67 7.27 -6.92 -0.39
C ASN A 67 7.18 -8.45 -0.36
N VAL A 68 7.95 -9.14 -1.22
CA VAL A 68 7.88 -10.59 -1.40
C VAL A 68 8.92 -11.30 -0.55
N TYR A 69 10.22 -10.98 -0.67
CA TYR A 69 11.25 -11.66 0.11
C TYR A 69 11.14 -11.34 1.61
N GLY A 70 10.76 -10.10 1.95
CA GLY A 70 10.46 -9.73 3.34
C GLY A 70 9.34 -10.57 3.94
N ALA A 71 8.26 -10.80 3.18
CA ALA A 71 7.16 -11.67 3.61
C ALA A 71 7.63 -13.14 3.74
N ILE A 72 8.34 -13.68 2.74
CA ILE A 72 8.87 -15.05 2.78
C ILE A 72 9.74 -15.25 4.03
N LYS A 73 10.73 -14.37 4.25
CA LYS A 73 11.62 -14.46 5.41
C LYS A 73 10.83 -14.49 6.72
N LEU A 74 9.84 -13.60 6.86
CA LEU A 74 9.03 -13.53 8.07
C LEU A 74 8.20 -14.80 8.27
N LEU A 75 7.60 -15.34 7.19
CA LEU A 75 6.83 -16.58 7.24
C LEU A 75 7.69 -17.80 7.55
N GLU A 76 8.91 -17.88 7.04
CA GLU A 76 9.87 -18.96 7.38
C GLU A 76 10.28 -18.92 8.86
N LEU A 77 10.48 -17.74 9.42
CA LEU A 77 10.73 -17.57 10.83
C LEU A 77 9.50 -17.99 11.67
N CYS A 78 8.31 -17.56 11.25
CA CYS A 78 7.05 -17.97 11.88
C CYS A 78 6.79 -19.47 11.79
N SER A 79 7.13 -20.14 10.68
CA SER A 79 7.01 -21.61 10.58
C SER A 79 7.90 -22.36 11.60
N LYS A 80 9.04 -21.76 11.99
CA LYS A 80 9.93 -22.34 13.01
C LYS A 80 9.50 -22.01 14.45
N ARG A 81 8.87 -20.85 14.66
CA ARG A 81 8.31 -20.38 15.93
C ARG A 81 6.96 -19.71 15.66
N PRO A 82 5.88 -20.51 15.61
CA PRO A 82 4.56 -20.02 15.20
C PRO A 82 3.97 -19.03 16.22
N PRO A 83 3.54 -17.84 15.76
CA PRO A 83 2.74 -16.94 16.57
C PRO A 83 1.30 -17.47 16.70
N LYS A 84 0.54 -17.00 17.68
CA LYS A 84 -0.91 -17.28 17.73
C LYS A 84 -1.64 -16.65 16.57
N ASN A 85 -1.26 -15.41 16.19
CA ASN A 85 -1.84 -14.70 15.06
C ASN A 85 -0.73 -14.03 14.24
N PHE A 86 -0.80 -14.19 12.93
CA PHE A 86 -0.02 -13.42 11.96
C PHE A 86 -0.96 -12.54 11.13
N PHE A 87 -0.65 -11.26 11.05
CA PHE A 87 -1.37 -10.31 10.22
C PHE A 87 -0.42 -9.61 9.25
N SER A 88 -0.86 -9.34 8.04
CA SER A 88 -0.13 -8.47 7.11
C SER A 88 -1.06 -7.52 6.36
N VAL A 89 -0.65 -6.27 6.24
CA VAL A 89 -1.42 -5.30 5.49
C VAL A 89 -1.31 -5.54 3.99
N SER A 90 -2.43 -5.50 3.28
CA SER A 90 -2.52 -5.54 1.82
C SER A 90 -3.17 -4.27 1.27
N THR A 91 -3.66 -4.29 0.05
CA THR A 91 -4.21 -3.15 -0.68
C THR A 91 -5.34 -3.57 -1.60
N ASP A 92 -6.26 -2.67 -1.90
CA ASP A 92 -7.26 -2.77 -2.96
C ASP A 92 -6.65 -3.16 -4.33
N LYS A 93 -5.42 -2.69 -4.60
CA LYS A 93 -4.70 -2.96 -5.85
C LYS A 93 -4.23 -4.42 -6.01
N ALA A 94 -4.36 -5.23 -4.96
CA ALA A 94 -4.05 -6.66 -5.02
C ALA A 94 -5.19 -7.51 -5.61
N ALA A 95 -6.44 -7.01 -5.63
CA ALA A 95 -7.61 -7.72 -6.15
C ALA A 95 -7.49 -8.00 -7.66
N ASN A 96 -7.38 -6.95 -8.47
CA ASN A 96 -7.20 -7.02 -9.93
C ASN A 96 -5.95 -6.22 -10.31
N PRO A 97 -4.72 -6.76 -10.12
CA PRO A 97 -3.51 -5.98 -10.26
C PRO A 97 -3.23 -5.60 -11.72
N VAL A 98 -2.99 -4.30 -11.95
CA VAL A 98 -2.55 -3.74 -13.24
C VAL A 98 -1.16 -3.11 -13.15
N ASN A 99 -0.60 -3.06 -11.95
CA ASN A 99 0.73 -2.55 -11.66
C ASN A 99 1.53 -3.56 -10.82
N ILE A 100 2.85 -3.43 -10.86
CA ILE A 100 3.76 -4.37 -10.20
C ILE A 100 3.60 -4.31 -8.67
N MET A 101 3.35 -3.13 -8.11
CA MET A 101 3.14 -2.99 -6.67
C MET A 101 1.90 -3.78 -6.22
N GLY A 102 0.76 -3.63 -6.91
CA GLY A 102 -0.45 -4.41 -6.64
C GLY A 102 -0.20 -5.91 -6.81
N ALA A 103 0.47 -6.33 -7.89
CA ALA A 103 0.80 -7.72 -8.14
C ALA A 103 1.77 -8.31 -7.10
N SER A 104 2.74 -7.53 -6.61
CA SER A 104 3.62 -7.94 -5.51
C SER A 104 2.87 -8.17 -4.21
N LYS A 105 1.83 -7.37 -3.94
CA LYS A 105 0.96 -7.52 -2.77
C LYS A 105 0.01 -8.71 -2.93
N SER A 106 -0.50 -8.98 -4.14
CA SER A 106 -1.27 -10.18 -4.44
C SER A 106 -0.42 -11.45 -4.24
N LEU A 107 0.83 -11.45 -4.72
CA LEU A 107 1.76 -12.56 -4.45
C LEU A 107 2.04 -12.70 -2.96
N MET A 108 2.25 -11.60 -2.24
CA MET A 108 2.43 -11.62 -0.78
C MET A 108 1.21 -12.23 -0.07
N GLU A 109 -0.03 -11.90 -0.48
CA GLU A 109 -1.24 -12.52 0.05
C GLU A 109 -1.22 -14.04 -0.14
N LYS A 110 -0.91 -14.52 -1.35
CA LYS A 110 -0.82 -15.96 -1.64
C LYS A 110 0.23 -16.68 -0.77
N LEU A 111 1.41 -16.05 -0.58
CA LEU A 111 2.45 -16.59 0.30
C LEU A 111 1.98 -16.69 1.76
N ILE A 112 1.29 -15.69 2.27
CA ILE A 112 0.76 -15.67 3.64
C ILE A 112 -0.31 -16.74 3.80
N LEU A 113 -1.24 -16.81 2.84
CA LEU A 113 -2.36 -17.74 2.87
C LEU A 113 -1.93 -19.22 2.70
N SER A 114 -0.77 -19.47 2.08
CA SER A 114 -0.18 -20.82 2.02
C SER A 114 0.28 -21.36 3.38
N LYS A 115 0.21 -20.54 4.45
CA LYS A 115 0.59 -20.89 5.82
C LYS A 115 -0.60 -21.00 6.78
N GLN A 116 -1.83 -20.89 6.28
CA GLN A 116 -3.04 -20.81 7.11
C GLN A 116 -3.33 -22.10 7.94
N SER A 117 -2.76 -23.25 7.58
CA SER A 117 -2.82 -24.49 8.36
C SER A 117 -1.72 -24.60 9.42
N GLU A 118 -0.59 -23.87 9.28
CA GLU A 118 0.52 -23.92 10.23
C GLU A 118 0.28 -23.00 11.43
N PHE A 119 -0.27 -21.80 11.19
CA PHE A 119 -0.64 -20.80 12.20
C PHE A 119 -1.73 -19.89 11.66
N ARG A 120 -2.44 -19.22 12.55
CA ARG A 120 -3.53 -18.33 12.14
C ARG A 120 -3.00 -17.12 11.37
N VAL A 121 -3.45 -16.96 10.12
CA VAL A 121 -3.07 -15.84 9.25
C VAL A 121 -4.29 -15.04 8.81
N SER A 122 -4.15 -13.72 8.72
CA SER A 122 -5.13 -12.83 8.12
C SER A 122 -4.45 -11.67 7.41
N THR A 123 -5.13 -11.10 6.44
CA THR A 123 -4.70 -9.88 5.74
C THR A 123 -5.86 -8.90 5.64
N ALA A 124 -5.57 -7.66 5.25
CA ALA A 124 -6.61 -6.67 4.95
C ALA A 124 -6.22 -5.84 3.74
N ARG A 125 -7.14 -5.74 2.77
CA ARG A 125 -7.04 -4.85 1.60
C ARG A 125 -7.62 -3.50 1.97
N PHE A 126 -6.75 -2.48 1.98
CA PHE A 126 -7.15 -1.12 2.32
C PHE A 126 -7.51 -0.30 1.10
N ALA A 127 -8.44 0.64 1.30
CA ALA A 127 -8.55 1.86 0.53
C ALA A 127 -7.32 2.77 0.74
N ASN A 128 -7.28 3.92 0.06
CA ASN A 128 -6.24 4.91 0.32
C ASN A 128 -6.40 5.47 1.75
N VAL A 129 -5.33 5.42 2.52
CA VAL A 129 -5.32 6.06 3.85
C VAL A 129 -5.04 7.55 3.64
N ALA A 130 -6.03 8.38 3.99
CA ALA A 130 -5.93 9.83 3.82
C ALA A 130 -4.72 10.40 4.56
N PHE A 131 -3.98 11.31 3.92
CA PHE A 131 -2.78 11.96 4.44
C PHE A 131 -1.67 10.99 4.91
N SER A 132 -1.70 9.73 4.48
CA SER A 132 -0.60 8.81 4.76
C SER A 132 0.69 9.29 4.12
N ASN A 133 1.82 9.05 4.80
CA ASN A 133 3.14 9.52 4.36
C ASN A 133 3.42 9.19 2.88
N GLY A 134 3.79 10.21 2.11
CA GLY A 134 4.05 10.14 0.68
C GLY A 134 2.82 9.95 -0.21
N SER A 135 1.60 10.05 0.33
CA SER A 135 0.36 10.11 -0.47
C SER A 135 0.22 11.43 -1.21
N LEU A 136 -0.71 11.49 -2.19
CA LEU A 136 -1.01 12.74 -2.90
C LEU A 136 -1.47 13.85 -1.93
N LEU A 137 -2.33 13.50 -0.97
CA LEU A 137 -2.86 14.47 0.01
C LEU A 137 -1.77 14.97 0.97
N ASP A 138 -0.86 14.11 1.39
CA ASP A 138 0.34 14.52 2.14
C ASP A 138 1.22 15.47 1.30
N GLY A 139 1.33 15.18 0.00
CA GLY A 139 1.98 16.07 -0.97
C GLY A 139 1.33 17.47 -1.04
N PHE A 140 0.01 17.59 -0.90
CA PHE A 140 -0.65 18.89 -0.86
C PHE A 140 -0.23 19.70 0.36
N VAL A 141 -0.17 19.09 1.54
CA VAL A 141 0.32 19.72 2.77
C VAL A 141 1.75 20.23 2.58
N HIS A 142 2.64 19.37 2.05
CA HIS A 142 4.02 19.75 1.80
C HIS A 142 4.16 20.90 0.80
N ARG A 143 3.36 20.90 -0.26
CA ARG A 143 3.39 21.97 -1.29
C ARG A 143 2.88 23.30 -0.76
N ILE A 144 1.79 23.32 0.01
CA ILE A 144 1.32 24.56 0.65
C ILE A 144 2.41 25.13 1.57
N ASN A 145 3.02 24.31 2.41
CA ASN A 145 4.09 24.72 3.31
C ASN A 145 5.31 25.32 2.58
N LYS A 146 5.56 24.86 1.35
CA LYS A 146 6.66 25.33 0.49
C LYS A 146 6.24 26.41 -0.51
N LYS A 147 4.99 26.86 -0.48
CA LYS A 147 4.41 27.80 -1.45
C LYS A 147 4.59 27.33 -2.90
N GLN A 148 4.31 26.02 -3.13
CA GLN A 148 4.39 25.39 -4.44
C GLN A 148 2.97 25.09 -4.95
N PRO A 149 2.70 25.25 -6.26
CA PRO A 149 1.38 24.98 -6.81
C PRO A 149 0.94 23.52 -6.60
N LEU A 150 -0.37 23.30 -6.49
CA LEU A 150 -0.94 21.97 -6.44
C LEU A 150 -1.15 21.41 -7.85
N SER A 151 -1.10 20.10 -7.96
CA SER A 151 -1.56 19.37 -9.15
C SER A 151 -2.09 18.00 -8.79
N CYS A 152 -3.12 17.55 -9.52
CA CYS A 152 -3.63 16.19 -9.38
C CYS A 152 -4.42 15.76 -10.62
N PRO A 153 -4.64 14.45 -10.82
CA PRO A 153 -5.51 13.96 -11.89
C PRO A 153 -6.97 14.37 -11.65
N SER A 154 -7.65 14.74 -12.75
CA SER A 154 -9.06 15.17 -12.73
C SER A 154 -10.05 14.01 -12.88
N ASP A 155 -9.61 12.89 -13.43
CA ASP A 155 -10.40 11.75 -13.88
C ASP A 155 -10.34 10.53 -12.94
N ILE A 156 -9.51 10.58 -11.91
CA ILE A 156 -9.29 9.48 -10.97
C ILE A 156 -10.19 9.60 -9.73
N LYS A 157 -10.87 8.51 -9.42
CA LYS A 157 -11.65 8.33 -8.18
C LYS A 157 -10.98 7.32 -7.26
N ARG A 158 -11.07 7.56 -5.96
CA ARG A 158 -10.55 6.61 -4.95
C ARG A 158 -11.48 6.55 -3.74
N PHE A 159 -11.44 5.40 -3.06
CA PHE A 159 -11.92 5.26 -1.71
C PHE A 159 -10.89 5.78 -0.72
N PHE A 160 -11.35 6.34 0.37
CA PHE A 160 -10.49 6.79 1.46
C PHE A 160 -10.96 6.24 2.80
N VAL A 161 -9.99 5.95 3.65
CA VAL A 161 -10.18 5.69 5.08
C VAL A 161 -9.27 6.62 5.87
N THR A 162 -9.67 6.96 7.09
CA THR A 162 -8.80 7.72 7.99
C THR A 162 -7.67 6.84 8.53
N PRO A 163 -6.57 7.41 9.03
CA PRO A 163 -5.54 6.65 9.75
C PRO A 163 -6.09 5.83 10.90
N GLU A 164 -7.05 6.39 11.66
CA GLU A 164 -7.72 5.70 12.76
C GLU A 164 -8.53 4.50 12.27
N GLN A 165 -9.37 4.68 11.25
CA GLN A 165 -10.14 3.58 10.64
C GLN A 165 -9.22 2.48 10.12
N SER A 166 -8.10 2.84 9.49
CA SER A 166 -7.13 1.86 9.01
C SER A 166 -6.53 1.03 10.16
N GLY A 167 -6.21 1.67 11.29
CA GLY A 167 -5.76 0.98 12.51
C GLY A 167 -6.83 0.06 13.09
N GLN A 168 -8.08 0.50 13.15
CA GLN A 168 -9.22 -0.31 13.61
C GLN A 168 -9.43 -1.55 12.71
N ILE A 169 -9.36 -1.40 11.38
CA ILE A 169 -9.45 -2.53 10.44
C ILE A 169 -8.32 -3.54 10.70
N CYS A 170 -7.08 -3.08 10.91
CA CYS A 170 -5.96 -3.96 11.25
C CYS A 170 -6.22 -4.77 12.53
N LEU A 171 -6.69 -4.11 13.58
CA LEU A 171 -7.00 -4.77 14.85
C LEU A 171 -8.13 -5.80 14.69
N LEU A 172 -9.23 -5.43 14.04
CA LEU A 172 -10.35 -6.32 13.80
C LEU A 172 -9.94 -7.54 12.95
N ALA A 173 -9.21 -7.32 11.85
CA ALA A 173 -8.70 -8.39 11.00
C ALA A 173 -7.75 -9.34 11.76
N THR A 174 -6.92 -8.80 12.66
CA THR A 174 -5.97 -9.58 13.45
C THR A 174 -6.66 -10.45 14.49
N PHE A 175 -7.70 -9.95 15.16
CA PHE A 175 -8.29 -10.62 16.33
C PHE A 175 -9.59 -11.35 16.04
N LEU A 176 -10.42 -10.87 15.10
CA LEU A 176 -11.73 -11.46 14.81
C LEU A 176 -11.71 -12.42 13.62
N GLY A 177 -10.82 -12.22 12.65
CA GLY A 177 -10.74 -13.05 11.45
C GLY A 177 -10.43 -14.51 11.74
N LYS A 178 -10.99 -15.41 10.95
CA LYS A 178 -10.55 -16.81 10.88
C LYS A 178 -9.26 -16.88 10.06
N SER A 179 -8.48 -17.96 10.23
CA SER A 179 -7.31 -18.16 9.39
C SER A 179 -7.70 -18.23 7.91
N GLY A 180 -6.95 -17.51 7.07
CA GLY A 180 -7.23 -17.43 5.63
C GLY A 180 -8.20 -16.30 5.21
N ASN A 181 -8.66 -15.44 6.13
CA ASN A 181 -9.52 -14.32 5.76
C ASN A 181 -8.72 -13.11 5.26
N ILE A 182 -9.18 -12.52 4.15
CA ILE A 182 -8.71 -11.23 3.64
C ILE A 182 -9.81 -10.20 3.91
N PHE A 183 -9.60 -9.28 4.84
CA PHE A 183 -10.58 -8.27 5.20
C PHE A 183 -10.56 -7.08 4.25
N PHE A 184 -11.69 -6.40 4.12
CA PHE A 184 -11.81 -5.13 3.40
C PHE A 184 -12.91 -4.25 4.01
N PRO A 185 -12.83 -2.91 3.89
CA PRO A 185 -13.89 -2.01 4.33
C PRO A 185 -15.12 -2.12 3.40
N LYS A 186 -16.31 -2.13 3.98
CA LYS A 186 -17.58 -2.08 3.22
C LYS A 186 -17.84 -0.64 2.80
N LEU A 187 -17.37 -0.27 1.62
CA LEU A 187 -17.57 1.03 1.00
C LEU A 187 -18.44 0.88 -0.25
N ASP A 188 -19.40 1.78 -0.42
CA ASP A 188 -20.29 1.80 -1.56
C ASP A 188 -19.57 2.38 -2.78
N PHE A 189 -19.49 1.59 -3.85
CA PHE A 189 -18.79 1.97 -5.09
C PHE A 189 -19.27 3.29 -5.70
N HIS A 190 -20.57 3.61 -5.58
CA HIS A 190 -21.14 4.80 -6.18
C HIS A 190 -21.13 6.03 -5.28
N LYS A 191 -21.09 5.84 -3.95
CA LYS A 191 -21.21 6.92 -2.98
C LYS A 191 -19.90 7.33 -2.32
N ASP A 192 -19.02 6.34 -2.07
CA ASP A 192 -17.84 6.55 -1.22
C ASP A 192 -16.56 6.80 -2.01
N GLN A 193 -16.63 6.77 -3.36
CA GLN A 193 -15.52 7.17 -4.22
C GLN A 193 -15.52 8.67 -4.47
N ILE A 194 -14.40 9.31 -4.22
CA ILE A 194 -14.21 10.75 -4.36
C ILE A 194 -13.15 11.03 -5.43
N TYR A 195 -13.40 12.01 -6.29
CA TYR A 195 -12.39 12.48 -7.25
C TYR A 195 -11.26 13.23 -6.54
N PHE A 196 -10.03 13.00 -6.97
CA PHE A 196 -8.89 13.77 -6.45
C PHE A 196 -9.04 15.27 -6.65
N LYS A 197 -9.62 15.71 -7.78
CA LYS A 197 -9.89 17.13 -8.03
C LYS A 197 -10.80 17.75 -6.99
N ASP A 198 -11.85 17.03 -6.56
CA ASP A 198 -12.80 17.54 -5.59
C ASP A 198 -12.14 17.66 -4.21
N ILE A 199 -11.37 16.63 -3.81
CA ILE A 199 -10.57 16.67 -2.58
C ILE A 199 -9.57 17.84 -2.59
N ALA A 200 -8.92 18.09 -3.74
CA ALA A 200 -7.94 19.17 -3.84
C ALA A 200 -8.58 20.55 -3.70
N LEU A 201 -9.78 20.74 -4.26
CA LEU A 201 -10.54 21.99 -4.12
C LEU A 201 -11.02 22.18 -2.68
N ASP A 202 -11.58 21.14 -2.07
CA ASP A 202 -12.02 21.18 -0.67
C ASP A 202 -10.83 21.43 0.27
N PHE A 203 -9.68 20.77 0.03
CA PHE A 203 -8.46 20.98 0.79
C PHE A 203 -7.97 22.43 0.74
N LEU A 204 -8.00 23.07 -0.43
CA LEU A 204 -7.64 24.50 -0.54
C LEU A 204 -8.62 25.39 0.21
N ASN A 205 -9.93 25.17 0.03
CA ASN A 205 -10.97 25.93 0.70
C ASN A 205 -10.87 25.82 2.23
N GLU A 206 -10.68 24.62 2.77
CA GLU A 206 -10.51 24.36 4.21
C GLU A 206 -9.24 25.03 4.78
N ASN A 207 -8.21 25.20 3.95
CA ASN A 207 -7.00 25.94 4.33
C ASN A 207 -7.11 27.46 4.08
N GLY A 208 -8.30 27.97 3.74
CA GLY A 208 -8.58 29.41 3.57
C GLY A 208 -8.10 29.98 2.22
N PHE A 209 -7.90 29.14 1.21
CA PHE A 209 -7.49 29.58 -0.11
C PHE A 209 -8.60 29.45 -1.14
N GLU A 210 -8.78 30.45 -1.98
CA GLU A 210 -9.57 30.38 -3.21
C GLU A 210 -8.75 29.68 -4.30
N PRO A 211 -9.21 28.53 -4.86
CA PRO A 211 -8.49 27.85 -5.93
C PRO A 211 -8.42 28.67 -7.22
N VAL A 212 -7.20 28.81 -7.79
CA VAL A 212 -6.97 29.41 -9.10
C VAL A 212 -6.59 28.31 -10.09
N LEU A 213 -7.50 28.00 -11.03
CA LEU A 213 -7.28 26.94 -12.00
C LEU A 213 -6.28 27.40 -13.07
N ALA A 214 -5.16 26.69 -13.16
CA ALA A 214 -4.16 26.90 -14.20
C ALA A 214 -4.41 25.97 -15.38
N SER A 215 -4.19 26.46 -16.60
CA SER A 215 -4.34 25.69 -17.85
C SER A 215 -3.13 24.80 -18.14
N SER A 216 -2.01 25.02 -17.45
CA SER A 216 -0.77 24.25 -17.60
C SER A 216 0.06 24.24 -16.34
N GLU A 217 1.01 23.30 -16.25
CA GLU A 217 2.01 23.29 -15.15
C GLU A 217 2.84 24.58 -15.12
N GLN A 218 3.18 25.11 -16.29
CA GLN A 218 3.98 26.33 -16.38
C GLN A 218 3.21 27.55 -15.85
N GLU A 219 1.94 27.65 -16.16
CA GLU A 219 1.07 28.73 -15.64
C GLU A 219 0.95 28.61 -14.11
N ALA A 220 0.69 27.38 -13.59
CA ALA A 220 0.63 27.15 -12.15
C ALA A 220 1.94 27.56 -11.44
N LYS A 221 3.10 27.19 -12.00
CA LYS A 221 4.43 27.52 -11.47
C LYS A 221 4.76 29.02 -11.51
N SER A 222 4.20 29.74 -12.50
CA SER A 222 4.44 31.18 -12.65
C SER A 222 3.52 32.07 -11.80
N PHE A 223 2.51 31.46 -11.15
CA PHE A 223 1.57 32.22 -10.32
C PHE A 223 2.26 32.79 -9.08
N ASP A 224 2.10 34.09 -8.88
CA ASP A 224 2.66 34.78 -7.70
C ASP A 224 1.75 34.57 -6.47
N ILE A 225 2.06 33.52 -5.70
CA ILE A 225 1.30 33.15 -4.49
C ILE A 225 1.43 34.26 -3.42
N GLU A 226 2.58 34.91 -3.30
CA GLU A 226 2.82 35.96 -2.27
C GLU A 226 2.12 37.26 -2.61
N GLY A 227 2.09 37.60 -3.89
CA GLY A 227 1.39 38.80 -4.39
C GLY A 227 -0.14 38.63 -4.44
N ASN A 228 -0.67 37.43 -4.26
CA ASN A 228 -2.11 37.13 -4.29
C ASN A 228 -2.58 36.45 -3.00
N PRO A 229 -2.59 37.11 -1.86
CA PRO A 229 -2.96 36.48 -0.59
C PRO A 229 -4.39 35.92 -0.64
N GLY A 230 -4.58 34.71 -0.12
CA GLY A 230 -5.86 34.01 -0.11
C GLY A 230 -6.20 33.26 -1.42
N LYS A 231 -5.34 33.33 -2.45
CA LYS A 231 -5.49 32.57 -3.70
C LYS A 231 -4.39 31.54 -3.85
N TYR A 232 -4.72 30.35 -4.42
CA TYR A 232 -3.74 29.30 -4.57
C TYR A 232 -3.86 28.58 -5.92
N PRO A 233 -2.75 28.45 -6.69
CA PRO A 233 -2.77 27.84 -8.01
C PRO A 233 -2.86 26.33 -7.93
N ILE A 234 -3.73 25.76 -8.78
CA ILE A 234 -3.89 24.33 -8.97
C ILE A 234 -4.00 23.99 -10.45
N TYR A 235 -3.30 22.93 -10.87
CA TYR A 235 -3.36 22.37 -12.21
C TYR A 235 -3.96 20.97 -12.20
N PHE A 236 -4.98 20.76 -13.03
CA PHE A 236 -5.59 19.44 -13.25
C PHE A 236 -5.11 18.84 -14.55
N PHE A 237 -4.79 17.55 -14.53
CA PHE A 237 -4.41 16.78 -15.72
C PHE A 237 -5.20 15.48 -15.81
N GLU A 238 -5.31 14.90 -17.00
CA GLU A 238 -5.82 13.55 -17.17
C GLU A 238 -4.73 12.53 -16.87
N SER A 239 -5.09 11.41 -16.20
CA SER A 239 -4.13 10.37 -15.86
C SER A 239 -3.71 9.61 -17.13
N ASP A 240 -2.39 9.55 -17.36
CA ASP A 240 -1.78 8.82 -18.46
C ASP A 240 -0.59 7.97 -18.01
N THR A 241 -0.46 7.77 -16.68
CA THR A 241 0.65 7.05 -16.08
C THR A 241 0.46 5.54 -16.12
N SER A 242 1.58 4.81 -16.14
CA SER A 242 1.60 3.34 -16.12
C SER A 242 0.93 2.81 -14.86
N GLY A 243 0.14 1.74 -14.99
CA GLY A 243 -0.41 0.99 -13.87
C GLY A 243 -1.50 1.71 -13.07
N GLU A 244 -2.10 2.79 -13.60
CA GLU A 244 -3.19 3.49 -12.93
C GLU A 244 -4.55 3.06 -13.49
N LYS A 245 -5.49 2.72 -12.57
CA LYS A 245 -6.90 2.48 -12.87
C LYS A 245 -7.72 3.72 -12.58
N THR A 246 -8.84 3.88 -13.27
CA THR A 246 -9.82 4.93 -12.96
C THR A 246 -10.48 4.74 -11.61
N TYR A 247 -10.65 3.50 -11.17
CA TYR A 247 -11.18 3.11 -9.85
C TYR A 247 -10.51 1.82 -9.35
N GLU A 248 -10.64 1.52 -8.08
CA GLU A 248 -10.11 0.32 -7.43
C GLU A 248 -11.22 -0.52 -6.82
N GLU A 249 -10.95 -1.82 -6.65
CA GLU A 249 -11.87 -2.83 -6.12
C GLU A 249 -11.24 -3.56 -4.95
N PHE A 250 -12.04 -3.97 -3.97
CA PHE A 250 -11.53 -4.74 -2.82
C PHE A 250 -11.52 -6.24 -3.07
N TYR A 251 -12.38 -6.71 -3.94
CA TYR A 251 -12.55 -8.13 -4.28
C TYR A 251 -12.96 -8.28 -5.74
N THR A 252 -12.79 -9.48 -6.28
CA THR A 252 -13.22 -9.85 -7.62
C THR A 252 -14.53 -10.64 -7.56
N GLU A 253 -15.22 -10.79 -8.69
CA GLU A 253 -16.44 -11.59 -8.78
C GLU A 253 -16.19 -13.10 -8.55
N GLU A 254 -14.95 -13.55 -8.71
CA GLU A 254 -14.54 -14.95 -8.55
C GLU A 254 -14.16 -15.29 -7.09
N GLU A 255 -13.93 -14.27 -6.24
CA GLU A 255 -13.58 -14.46 -4.84
C GLU A 255 -14.82 -14.75 -3.98
N ASP A 256 -14.76 -15.76 -3.10
CA ASP A 256 -15.82 -16.09 -2.14
C ASP A 256 -15.81 -15.11 -0.97
N TYR A 257 -16.64 -14.08 -1.03
CA TYR A 257 -16.67 -13.02 -0.04
C TYR A 257 -17.94 -13.02 0.83
N VAL A 258 -17.81 -12.52 2.04
CA VAL A 258 -18.89 -12.37 3.03
C VAL A 258 -18.97 -10.90 3.46
N ILE A 259 -20.19 -10.33 3.41
CA ILE A 259 -20.43 -8.92 3.73
C ILE A 259 -21.49 -8.69 4.81
N ASP A 260 -22.09 -9.75 5.34
CA ASP A 260 -23.22 -9.70 6.26
C ASP A 260 -22.86 -10.04 7.72
N GLU A 261 -21.61 -10.46 7.99
CA GLU A 261 -21.17 -10.84 9.34
C GLU A 261 -20.77 -9.62 10.21
N PHE A 262 -20.21 -8.56 9.60
CA PHE A 262 -19.82 -7.33 10.29
C PHE A 262 -20.49 -6.11 9.65
N ASP A 263 -20.76 -5.07 10.44
CA ASP A 263 -21.42 -3.86 9.94
C ASP A 263 -20.56 -3.08 8.94
N SER A 264 -19.28 -2.90 9.23
CA SER A 264 -18.37 -2.03 8.46
C SER A 264 -17.29 -2.77 7.66
N LEU A 265 -17.18 -4.10 7.81
CA LEU A 265 -16.17 -4.92 7.15
C LEU A 265 -16.79 -6.09 6.40
N GLY A 266 -16.23 -6.39 5.24
CA GLY A 266 -16.35 -7.67 4.57
C GLY A 266 -15.06 -8.45 4.66
N TYR A 267 -15.09 -9.72 4.29
CA TYR A 267 -13.90 -10.53 4.13
C TYR A 267 -14.07 -11.57 3.03
N ILE A 268 -12.96 -11.92 2.40
CA ILE A 268 -12.85 -12.99 1.43
C ILE A 268 -12.41 -14.24 2.18
N LYS A 269 -13.06 -15.37 1.89
CA LYS A 269 -12.64 -16.69 2.35
C LYS A 269 -11.68 -17.28 1.33
N THR A 270 -10.47 -17.61 1.77
CA THR A 270 -9.51 -18.25 0.88
C THR A 270 -9.32 -19.73 1.22
N ARG A 271 -8.85 -20.47 0.22
CA ARG A 271 -8.36 -21.83 0.41
C ARG A 271 -6.85 -21.82 0.43
N GLU A 272 -6.27 -22.73 1.18
CA GLU A 272 -4.83 -22.91 1.18
C GLU A 272 -4.38 -23.48 -0.16
N GLU A 273 -3.47 -22.74 -0.80
CA GLU A 273 -2.80 -23.22 -2.00
C GLU A 273 -1.30 -23.27 -1.71
N PRO A 274 -0.68 -24.45 -1.86
CA PRO A 274 0.75 -24.59 -1.58
C PRO A 274 1.56 -23.79 -2.60
N ILE A 275 2.52 -22.99 -2.10
CA ILE A 275 3.47 -22.24 -2.91
C ILE A 275 4.88 -22.46 -2.37
N SER A 276 5.82 -22.78 -3.24
CA SER A 276 7.22 -23.01 -2.85
C SER A 276 7.95 -21.68 -2.75
N PHE A 277 8.37 -21.30 -1.55
CA PHE A 277 9.12 -20.08 -1.30
C PHE A 277 10.48 -20.09 -2.01
N ASP A 278 11.19 -21.23 -1.98
CA ASP A 278 12.47 -21.40 -2.69
C ASP A 278 12.31 -21.25 -4.20
N GLU A 279 11.19 -21.72 -4.77
CA GLU A 279 10.92 -21.56 -6.20
C GLU A 279 10.67 -20.09 -6.55
N VAL A 280 9.89 -19.37 -5.75
CA VAL A 280 9.62 -17.94 -5.93
C VAL A 280 10.92 -17.14 -5.90
N ILE A 281 11.74 -17.35 -4.87
CA ILE A 281 13.05 -16.67 -4.73
C ILE A 281 13.94 -16.99 -5.93
N ARG A 282 14.11 -18.26 -6.26
CA ARG A 282 14.97 -18.70 -7.37
C ARG A 282 14.56 -18.10 -8.72
N ASP A 283 13.26 -17.98 -8.98
CA ASP A 283 12.77 -17.45 -10.25
C ASP A 283 13.01 -15.95 -10.36
N PHE A 284 12.85 -15.21 -9.27
CA PHE A 284 13.22 -13.79 -9.25
C PHE A 284 14.73 -13.57 -9.29
N ASP A 285 15.53 -14.33 -8.53
CA ASP A 285 17.00 -14.20 -8.52
C ASP A 285 17.60 -14.42 -9.91
N LYS A 286 17.08 -15.39 -10.70
CA LYS A 286 17.50 -15.58 -12.09
C LYS A 286 17.37 -14.32 -12.95
N VAL A 287 16.33 -13.52 -12.71
CA VAL A 287 16.09 -12.28 -13.44
C VAL A 287 16.92 -11.14 -12.85
N PHE A 288 17.05 -11.07 -11.54
CA PHE A 288 17.80 -10.00 -10.87
C PHE A 288 19.30 -10.10 -11.15
N ASP A 289 19.86 -11.31 -11.11
CA ASP A 289 21.29 -11.57 -11.33
C ASP A 289 21.69 -11.49 -12.81
N ASN A 290 20.74 -11.51 -13.75
CA ASN A 290 21.02 -11.36 -15.16
C ASN A 290 21.07 -9.86 -15.55
N PRO A 291 22.24 -9.30 -15.90
CA PRO A 291 22.38 -7.89 -16.26
C PRO A 291 21.57 -7.50 -17.52
N GLU A 292 21.32 -8.46 -18.43
CA GLU A 292 20.56 -8.24 -19.67
C GLU A 292 19.05 -8.28 -19.47
N SER A 293 18.55 -8.71 -18.29
CA SER A 293 17.12 -8.78 -18.02
C SER A 293 16.52 -7.37 -17.84
N THR A 294 15.26 -7.28 -18.16
CA THR A 294 14.47 -6.05 -18.18
C THR A 294 13.34 -6.08 -17.12
N LYS A 295 12.64 -4.98 -16.97
CA LYS A 295 11.40 -4.93 -16.17
C LYS A 295 10.35 -5.94 -16.68
N ALA A 296 10.28 -6.17 -18.00
CA ALA A 296 9.35 -7.13 -18.59
C ALA A 296 9.61 -8.57 -18.15
N ASP A 297 10.87 -8.94 -17.92
CA ASP A 297 11.24 -10.28 -17.41
C ASP A 297 10.75 -10.46 -15.97
N ILE A 298 10.84 -9.43 -15.13
CA ILE A 298 10.28 -9.45 -13.79
C ILE A 298 8.75 -9.61 -13.85
N VAL A 299 8.08 -8.87 -14.73
CA VAL A 299 6.63 -8.99 -14.96
C VAL A 299 6.25 -10.43 -15.37
N ALA A 300 7.06 -11.07 -16.21
CA ALA A 300 6.83 -12.47 -16.62
C ALA A 300 6.92 -13.43 -15.42
N VAL A 301 7.88 -13.24 -14.51
CA VAL A 301 7.96 -14.02 -13.27
C VAL A 301 6.74 -13.79 -12.38
N ILE A 302 6.32 -12.53 -12.20
CA ILE A 302 5.12 -12.24 -11.41
C ILE A 302 3.89 -12.94 -11.99
N LYS A 303 3.69 -12.90 -13.31
CA LYS A 303 2.55 -13.55 -14.00
C LYS A 303 2.51 -15.06 -13.79
N LYS A 304 3.63 -15.72 -13.57
CA LYS A 304 3.67 -17.14 -13.23
C LYS A 304 2.93 -17.42 -11.93
N TYR A 305 3.02 -16.54 -10.93
CA TYR A 305 2.42 -16.69 -9.60
C TYR A 305 1.09 -15.94 -9.43
N VAL A 306 0.88 -14.90 -10.23
CA VAL A 306 -0.32 -14.06 -10.26
C VAL A 306 -0.83 -14.02 -11.71
N PRO A 307 -1.52 -15.08 -12.19
CA PRO A 307 -1.93 -15.21 -13.60
C PRO A 307 -2.84 -14.06 -14.07
N ASP A 308 -3.66 -13.52 -13.18
CA ASP A 308 -4.63 -12.46 -13.47
C ASP A 308 -3.97 -11.07 -13.57
N PHE A 309 -2.67 -10.97 -13.33
CA PHE A 309 -1.92 -9.72 -13.44
C PHE A 309 -1.88 -9.21 -14.89
N GLN A 310 -2.56 -8.11 -15.13
CA GLN A 310 -2.60 -7.42 -16.43
C GLN A 310 -1.78 -6.13 -16.38
N HIS A 311 -0.45 -6.24 -16.57
CA HIS A 311 0.43 -5.08 -16.50
C HIS A 311 0.10 -4.04 -17.54
N ILE A 312 -0.23 -2.82 -17.09
CA ILE A 312 -0.45 -1.64 -17.93
C ILE A 312 0.83 -0.82 -17.94
N GLU A 313 1.52 -0.77 -19.07
CA GLU A 313 2.75 0.01 -19.28
C GLU A 313 2.56 1.06 -20.35
N THR A 314 2.65 2.33 -20.00
CA THR A 314 2.53 3.47 -20.92
C THR A 314 3.86 4.18 -21.17
N GLY A 315 4.92 3.81 -20.44
CA GLY A 315 6.22 4.49 -20.42
C GLY A 315 6.22 5.85 -19.72
N LYS A 316 5.11 6.23 -19.11
CA LYS A 316 4.99 7.48 -18.34
C LYS A 316 4.89 7.19 -16.84
N HIS A 317 5.59 7.97 -16.05
CA HIS A 317 5.67 7.80 -14.60
C HIS A 317 5.22 9.07 -13.86
N LEU A 318 4.64 8.89 -12.67
CA LEU A 318 4.18 9.99 -11.82
C LEU A 318 5.29 11.00 -11.45
N ASP A 319 6.54 10.54 -11.36
CA ASP A 319 7.69 11.42 -11.09
C ASP A 319 7.97 12.44 -12.21
N GLN A 320 7.35 12.30 -13.38
CA GLN A 320 7.45 13.24 -14.50
C GLN A 320 6.40 14.35 -14.45
N LYS A 321 5.43 14.27 -13.55
CA LYS A 321 4.38 15.26 -13.33
C LYS A 321 4.75 16.19 -12.18
N MET A 322 4.20 17.41 -12.23
CA MET A 322 4.37 18.39 -11.16
C MET A 322 3.79 17.89 -9.82
#